data_e17d949c93edd5d7cbdf5c44cce91039
#
_entry.id   e17d949c93edd5d7cbdf5c44cce91039
#
_cell.length_a   1.000
_cell.length_b   1.000
_cell.length_c   1.000
_cell.angle_alpha   90.00
_cell.angle_beta   90.00
_cell.angle_gamma   90.00
#
_symmetry.space_group_name_H-M   'P 1'
#
loop_
_entity.id
_entity.type
_entity.pdbx_description
1 polymer ?
#
loop_
_entity_poly.entity_id
_entity_poly.type
_entity_poly.pdbx_seq_one_letter_code
_entity_poly.pdbx_strand_id
1 'polypeptide(L)'
;MATLLEKTRKITAILQDGVTDLQQELPYNSMTERLANVIDCNACVINTKGELLGYSLPYNTNNDRVDQFFYDRKLPDEYVRAAVRIYDTMANVPVDRPLAIFPEESLGDFPKGVTTLAPIYGSGMRLGTFIMWREDGEFTDDDLVLVELATTVIGVQLSNLKLEQMEENIRKDTMATMAVNTLSYSEMKAVKAIIEELDGEEGHVIASVIADKIGITRSVIVNALRKLESAGVIESRSLGMKGTYLKVCLLYTSDAAD
;
A
#
# COMPACT_ATOMS: atom_id res chain seq x y z
N MET A 1 -8.60 -35.41 -6.08
CA MET A 1 -8.40 -34.23 -5.19
C MET A 1 -6.91 -34.12 -4.86
N ALA A 2 -6.35 -32.92 -4.86
CA ALA A 2 -4.97 -32.70 -4.42
C ALA A 2 -4.86 -32.99 -2.91
N THR A 3 -3.76 -33.64 -2.49
CA THR A 3 -3.50 -33.91 -1.07
C THR A 3 -3.17 -32.61 -0.32
N LEU A 4 -3.32 -32.60 1.00
CA LEU A 4 -2.91 -31.46 1.84
C LEU A 4 -1.46 -31.06 1.57
N LEU A 5 -0.56 -32.05 1.46
CA LEU A 5 0.86 -31.81 1.15
C LEU A 5 1.06 -31.12 -0.22
N GLU A 6 0.32 -31.52 -1.24
CA GLU A 6 0.39 -30.87 -2.55
C GLU A 6 -0.13 -29.44 -2.52
N LYS A 7 -1.22 -29.19 -1.79
CA LYS A 7 -1.74 -27.84 -1.55
C LYS A 7 -0.74 -26.96 -0.79
N THR A 8 -0.16 -27.50 0.29
CA THR A 8 0.90 -26.84 1.09
C THR A 8 2.08 -26.43 0.22
N ARG A 9 2.57 -27.33 -0.64
CA ARG A 9 3.69 -27.05 -1.57
C ARG A 9 3.35 -25.94 -2.57
N LYS A 10 2.11 -25.85 -3.04
CA LYS A 10 1.66 -24.77 -3.92
C LYS A 10 1.68 -23.41 -3.22
N ILE A 11 1.27 -23.36 -1.95
CA ILE A 11 1.30 -22.13 -1.15
C ILE A 11 2.74 -21.68 -0.89
N THR A 12 3.62 -22.61 -0.46
CA THR A 12 5.02 -22.25 -0.20
C THR A 12 5.79 -21.86 -1.45
N ALA A 13 5.43 -22.38 -2.62
CA ALA A 13 6.03 -21.97 -3.90
C ALA A 13 5.77 -20.50 -4.24
N ILE A 14 4.72 -19.86 -3.67
CA ILE A 14 4.46 -18.44 -3.85
C ILE A 14 5.62 -17.58 -3.33
N LEU A 15 6.31 -18.00 -2.25
CA LEU A 15 7.49 -17.31 -1.73
C LEU A 15 8.68 -17.37 -2.71
N GLN A 16 8.74 -18.41 -3.54
CA GLN A 16 9.85 -18.62 -4.48
C GLN A 16 9.67 -17.81 -5.76
N ASP A 17 8.44 -17.55 -6.14
CA ASP A 17 8.11 -16.94 -7.44
C ASP A 17 8.16 -15.40 -7.43
N GLY A 18 8.31 -14.77 -6.27
CA GLY A 18 8.35 -13.31 -6.16
C GLY A 18 7.10 -12.61 -6.71
N VAL A 19 5.93 -13.08 -6.36
CA VAL A 19 4.61 -12.78 -6.98
C VAL A 19 4.11 -11.34 -6.73
N THR A 20 4.92 -10.46 -6.23
CA THR A 20 4.56 -9.05 -6.05
C THR A 20 4.81 -8.27 -7.33
N ASP A 21 3.76 -7.89 -8.03
CA ASP A 21 3.86 -6.98 -9.16
C ASP A 21 3.60 -5.54 -8.70
N LEU A 22 4.67 -4.85 -8.32
CA LEU A 22 4.63 -3.46 -7.82
C LEU A 22 4.12 -2.46 -8.87
N GLN A 23 4.01 -2.86 -10.14
CA GLN A 23 3.48 -2.02 -11.22
C GLN A 23 1.95 -2.14 -11.34
N GLN A 24 1.34 -3.12 -10.68
CA GLN A 24 -0.11 -3.25 -10.63
C GLN A 24 -0.71 -2.39 -9.52
N GLU A 25 -1.92 -1.92 -9.75
CA GLU A 25 -2.69 -1.13 -8.78
C GLU A 25 -2.99 -1.91 -7.47
N LEU A 26 -3.00 -3.26 -7.53
CA LEU A 26 -3.11 -4.16 -6.39
C LEU A 26 -1.94 -5.15 -6.42
N PRO A 27 -0.84 -4.86 -5.72
CA PRO A 27 0.42 -5.60 -5.85
C PRO A 27 0.34 -7.06 -5.39
N TYR A 28 -0.67 -7.42 -4.60
CA TYR A 28 -0.87 -8.78 -4.09
C TYR A 28 -2.02 -9.54 -4.76
N ASN A 29 -2.58 -9.02 -5.85
CA ASN A 29 -3.75 -9.65 -6.48
C ASN A 29 -3.44 -11.06 -6.98
N SER A 30 -2.34 -11.24 -7.72
CA SER A 30 -1.91 -12.55 -8.24
C SER A 30 -1.62 -13.57 -7.12
N MET A 31 -1.04 -13.11 -6.00
CA MET A 31 -0.82 -13.97 -4.84
C MET A 31 -2.16 -14.39 -4.21
N THR A 32 -3.06 -13.43 -4.00
CA THR A 32 -4.39 -13.70 -3.42
C THR A 32 -5.20 -14.66 -4.28
N GLU A 33 -5.16 -14.51 -5.61
CA GLU A 33 -5.78 -15.42 -6.56
C GLU A 33 -5.24 -16.85 -6.43
N ARG A 34 -3.92 -17.01 -6.38
CA ARG A 34 -3.29 -18.34 -6.21
C ARG A 34 -3.68 -18.99 -4.89
N LEU A 35 -3.74 -18.22 -3.79
CA LEU A 35 -4.15 -18.71 -2.48
C LEU A 35 -5.64 -19.11 -2.48
N ALA A 36 -6.52 -18.25 -3.00
CA ALA A 36 -7.94 -18.51 -3.11
C ALA A 36 -8.22 -19.79 -3.92
N ASN A 37 -7.52 -19.98 -5.04
CA ASN A 37 -7.65 -21.19 -5.88
C ASN A 37 -7.16 -22.46 -5.18
N VAL A 38 -6.15 -22.40 -4.32
CA VAL A 38 -5.65 -23.58 -3.58
C VAL A 38 -6.61 -23.97 -2.45
N ILE A 39 -7.17 -22.95 -1.75
CA ILE A 39 -8.09 -23.13 -0.62
C ILE A 39 -9.52 -23.39 -1.12
N ASP A 40 -9.84 -22.98 -2.35
CA ASP A 40 -11.15 -23.07 -2.99
C ASP A 40 -12.20 -22.19 -2.29
N CYS A 41 -12.01 -20.87 -2.40
CA CYS A 41 -12.87 -19.87 -1.76
C CYS A 41 -12.73 -18.51 -2.45
N ASN A 42 -13.66 -17.60 -2.18
CA ASN A 42 -13.43 -16.16 -2.38
C ASN A 42 -12.48 -15.65 -1.30
N ALA A 43 -11.62 -14.72 -1.65
CA ALA A 43 -10.66 -14.19 -0.70
C ALA A 43 -10.26 -12.73 -0.98
N CYS A 44 -9.90 -12.01 0.08
CA CYS A 44 -9.21 -10.73 -0.04
C CYS A 44 -8.20 -10.54 1.08
N VAL A 45 -7.19 -9.73 0.79
CA VAL A 45 -6.18 -9.27 1.75
C VAL A 45 -6.36 -7.78 1.95
N ILE A 46 -6.51 -7.35 3.19
CA ILE A 46 -6.58 -5.94 3.56
C ILE A 46 -5.45 -5.57 4.52
N ASN A 47 -5.01 -4.32 4.46
CA ASN A 47 -4.11 -3.78 5.47
C ASN A 47 -4.88 -3.38 6.76
N THR A 48 -4.17 -2.85 7.75
CA THR A 48 -4.79 -2.43 9.03
C THR A 48 -5.70 -1.21 8.92
N LYS A 49 -5.71 -0.51 7.77
CA LYS A 49 -6.60 0.61 7.47
C LYS A 49 -7.83 0.18 6.66
N GLY A 50 -7.92 -1.11 6.29
CA GLY A 50 -8.98 -1.65 5.47
C GLY A 50 -8.80 -1.45 3.97
N GLU A 51 -7.65 -0.93 3.53
CA GLU A 51 -7.32 -0.81 2.13
C GLU A 51 -7.03 -2.19 1.54
N LEU A 52 -7.58 -2.45 0.36
CA LEU A 52 -7.46 -3.71 -0.33
C LEU A 52 -6.06 -3.85 -0.94
N LEU A 53 -5.37 -4.91 -0.60
CA LEU A 53 -4.03 -5.23 -1.13
C LEU A 53 -4.09 -6.23 -2.28
N GLY A 54 -5.10 -7.08 -2.29
CA GLY A 54 -5.39 -8.05 -3.32
C GLY A 54 -6.70 -8.78 -3.06
N TYR A 55 -7.32 -9.29 -4.09
CA TYR A 55 -8.54 -10.09 -3.97
C TYR A 55 -8.67 -11.12 -5.09
N SER A 56 -9.52 -12.10 -4.89
CA SER A 56 -9.95 -13.09 -5.87
C SER A 56 -11.37 -13.49 -5.57
N LEU A 57 -12.24 -13.35 -6.56
CA LEU A 57 -13.66 -13.64 -6.49
C LEU A 57 -14.04 -14.69 -7.55
N PRO A 58 -13.56 -15.96 -7.40
CA PRO A 58 -13.94 -17.03 -8.34
C PRO A 58 -15.43 -17.35 -8.31
N TYR A 59 -16.10 -17.03 -7.19
CA TYR A 59 -17.53 -17.20 -6.99
C TYR A 59 -18.21 -15.82 -6.91
N ASN A 60 -19.36 -15.68 -7.59
CA ASN A 60 -20.07 -14.40 -7.65
C ASN A 60 -20.60 -14.01 -6.25
N THR A 61 -20.46 -12.76 -5.87
CA THR A 61 -20.96 -12.24 -4.59
C THR A 61 -22.47 -12.02 -4.60
N ASN A 62 -23.08 -11.88 -5.78
CA ASN A 62 -24.50 -11.55 -5.99
C ASN A 62 -24.98 -10.34 -5.15
N ASN A 63 -24.09 -9.42 -4.82
CA ASN A 63 -24.43 -8.25 -4.01
C ASN A 63 -23.64 -7.02 -4.43
N ASP A 64 -24.36 -6.02 -4.98
CA ASP A 64 -23.80 -4.78 -5.51
C ASP A 64 -23.00 -3.99 -4.44
N ARG A 65 -23.39 -4.08 -3.15
CA ARG A 65 -22.69 -3.40 -2.07
C ARG A 65 -21.34 -4.04 -1.75
N VAL A 66 -21.26 -5.36 -1.83
CA VAL A 66 -20.00 -6.09 -1.69
C VAL A 66 -19.10 -5.78 -2.87
N ASP A 67 -19.64 -5.78 -4.09
CA ASP A 67 -18.89 -5.42 -5.30
C ASP A 67 -18.36 -3.99 -5.24
N GLN A 68 -19.13 -3.06 -4.63
CA GLN A 68 -18.70 -1.68 -4.42
C GLN A 68 -17.46 -1.58 -3.52
N PHE A 69 -17.32 -2.41 -2.47
CA PHE A 69 -16.12 -2.42 -1.62
C PHE A 69 -14.86 -2.78 -2.40
N PHE A 70 -14.97 -3.70 -3.36
CA PHE A 70 -13.86 -4.08 -4.24
C PHE A 70 -13.56 -3.00 -5.28
N TYR A 71 -14.58 -2.31 -5.78
CA TYR A 71 -14.42 -1.17 -6.67
C TYR A 71 -13.74 0.00 -5.96
N ASP A 72 -14.18 0.35 -4.75
CA ASP A 72 -13.62 1.44 -3.93
C ASP A 72 -12.28 1.05 -3.30
N ARG A 73 -11.89 -0.22 -3.40
CA ARG A 73 -10.66 -0.79 -2.82
C ARG A 73 -10.52 -0.56 -1.32
N LYS A 74 -11.63 -0.46 -0.64
CA LYS A 74 -11.67 -0.25 0.79
C LYS A 74 -12.89 -0.91 1.43
N LEU A 75 -12.66 -1.63 2.53
CA LEU A 75 -13.72 -2.17 3.35
C LEU A 75 -14.26 -1.11 4.33
N PRO A 76 -15.53 -1.23 4.78
CA PRO A 76 -16.11 -0.30 5.74
C PRO A 76 -15.29 -0.20 7.02
N ASP A 77 -15.09 1.03 7.51
CA ASP A 77 -14.26 1.30 8.69
C ASP A 77 -14.74 0.57 9.96
N GLU A 78 -16.04 0.35 10.10
CA GLU A 78 -16.61 -0.39 11.23
C GLU A 78 -16.21 -1.88 11.19
N TYR A 79 -16.32 -2.49 10.02
CA TYR A 79 -15.89 -3.88 9.80
C TYR A 79 -14.38 -4.02 10.04
N VAL A 80 -13.59 -3.10 9.53
CA VAL A 80 -12.13 -3.07 9.69
C VAL A 80 -11.75 -2.96 11.16
N ARG A 81 -12.39 -2.06 11.92
CA ARG A 81 -12.14 -1.93 13.38
C ARG A 81 -12.42 -3.20 14.15
N ALA A 82 -13.43 -3.97 13.74
CA ALA A 82 -13.73 -5.27 14.33
C ALA A 82 -12.70 -6.33 13.92
N ALA A 83 -12.36 -6.40 12.62
CA ALA A 83 -11.40 -7.36 12.07
C ALA A 83 -9.98 -7.20 12.63
N VAL A 84 -9.52 -5.95 12.88
CA VAL A 84 -8.16 -5.70 13.43
C VAL A 84 -8.02 -6.17 14.88
N ARG A 85 -9.12 -6.35 15.61
CA ARG A 85 -9.13 -6.81 17.00
C ARG A 85 -9.04 -8.33 17.15
N ILE A 86 -9.06 -9.06 16.05
CA ILE A 86 -8.90 -10.51 16.03
C ILE A 86 -7.41 -10.82 16.17
N TYR A 87 -7.03 -11.62 17.15
CA TYR A 87 -5.64 -12.02 17.40
C TYR A 87 -5.34 -13.42 16.85
N ASP A 88 -6.33 -14.30 16.79
CA ASP A 88 -6.24 -15.64 16.26
C ASP A 88 -7.23 -15.81 15.09
N THR A 89 -7.05 -16.83 14.28
CA THR A 89 -7.96 -17.15 13.17
C THR A 89 -9.36 -17.41 13.69
N MET A 90 -10.33 -16.65 13.20
CA MET A 90 -11.75 -16.87 13.42
C MET A 90 -12.33 -17.62 12.22
N ALA A 91 -12.52 -18.91 12.40
CA ALA A 91 -13.03 -19.78 11.35
C ALA A 91 -14.56 -19.84 11.34
N ASN A 92 -15.13 -19.99 10.15
CA ASN A 92 -16.53 -20.34 9.91
C ASN A 92 -17.52 -19.41 10.63
N VAL A 93 -17.25 -18.09 10.58
CA VAL A 93 -18.19 -17.09 11.10
C VAL A 93 -19.46 -17.12 10.24
N PRO A 94 -20.62 -17.46 10.82
CA PRO A 94 -21.88 -17.55 10.07
C PRO A 94 -22.30 -16.17 9.52
N VAL A 95 -23.08 -16.19 8.46
CA VAL A 95 -23.55 -15.01 7.73
C VAL A 95 -24.31 -13.99 8.59
N ASP A 96 -24.95 -14.42 9.68
CA ASP A 96 -25.71 -13.60 10.62
C ASP A 96 -24.84 -12.90 11.71
N ARG A 97 -23.52 -13.00 11.62
CA ARG A 97 -22.60 -12.44 12.60
C ARG A 97 -21.88 -11.17 12.09
N PRO A 98 -21.52 -10.25 12.98
CA PRO A 98 -20.93 -8.95 12.60
C PRO A 98 -19.63 -9.00 11.79
N LEU A 99 -18.91 -10.12 11.87
CA LEU A 99 -17.63 -10.33 11.15
C LEU A 99 -17.82 -11.14 9.86
N ALA A 100 -19.05 -11.52 9.52
CA ALA A 100 -19.33 -12.05 8.20
C ALA A 100 -19.12 -10.96 7.15
N ILE A 101 -18.51 -11.31 6.03
CA ILE A 101 -18.37 -10.38 4.90
C ILE A 101 -19.71 -10.20 4.16
N PHE A 102 -20.62 -11.12 4.34
CA PHE A 102 -21.95 -11.07 3.77
C PHE A 102 -22.77 -9.98 4.48
N PRO A 103 -23.37 -9.04 3.76
CA PRO A 103 -24.28 -8.08 4.35
C PRO A 103 -25.59 -8.76 4.77
N GLU A 104 -26.33 -8.12 5.70
CA GLU A 104 -27.59 -8.67 6.24
C GLU A 104 -28.61 -9.01 5.15
N GLU A 105 -28.67 -8.26 4.07
CA GLU A 105 -29.55 -8.50 2.93
C GLU A 105 -29.24 -9.79 2.17
N SER A 106 -28.01 -10.32 2.30
CA SER A 106 -27.59 -11.59 1.66
C SER A 106 -27.93 -12.84 2.46
N LEU A 107 -28.50 -12.70 3.66
CA LEU A 107 -28.90 -13.84 4.52
C LEU A 107 -29.83 -14.82 3.83
N GLY A 108 -30.73 -14.32 2.97
CA GLY A 108 -31.67 -15.13 2.21
C GLY A 108 -31.01 -15.90 1.06
N ASP A 109 -29.97 -15.34 0.46
CA ASP A 109 -29.30 -15.90 -0.71
C ASP A 109 -28.24 -16.93 -0.30
N PHE A 110 -27.55 -16.69 0.83
CA PHE A 110 -26.45 -17.51 1.32
C PHE A 110 -26.66 -17.97 2.77
N PRO A 111 -27.73 -18.74 3.09
CA PRO A 111 -28.06 -19.09 4.47
C PRO A 111 -27.02 -19.99 5.16
N LYS A 112 -26.11 -20.58 4.40
CA LYS A 112 -25.01 -21.42 4.90
C LYS A 112 -23.64 -20.75 4.63
N GLY A 113 -23.64 -19.49 4.25
CA GLY A 113 -22.43 -18.75 3.99
C GLY A 113 -21.57 -18.62 5.25
N VAL A 114 -20.26 -18.78 5.10
CA VAL A 114 -19.31 -18.64 6.19
C VAL A 114 -18.15 -17.73 5.79
N THR A 115 -17.66 -16.98 6.76
CA THR A 115 -16.48 -16.16 6.63
C THR A 115 -15.39 -16.64 7.57
N THR A 116 -14.16 -16.74 7.09
CA THR A 116 -12.97 -17.01 7.91
C THR A 116 -12.06 -15.81 7.84
N LEU A 117 -11.67 -15.28 9.00
CA LEU A 117 -10.75 -14.13 9.11
C LEU A 117 -9.48 -14.61 9.79
N ALA A 118 -8.36 -14.41 9.14
CA ALA A 118 -7.06 -14.78 9.67
C ALA A 118 -6.14 -13.55 9.79
N PRO A 119 -5.59 -13.28 10.97
CA PRO A 119 -4.69 -12.15 11.18
C PRO A 119 -3.37 -12.38 10.48
N ILE A 120 -2.85 -11.34 9.81
CA ILE A 120 -1.55 -11.39 9.16
C ILE A 120 -0.55 -10.66 10.03
N TYR A 121 0.48 -11.37 10.47
CA TYR A 121 1.60 -10.83 11.22
C TYR A 121 2.91 -10.92 10.41
N GLY A 122 3.76 -9.93 10.57
CA GLY A 122 5.11 -9.94 10.03
C GLY A 122 6.04 -9.15 10.94
N SER A 123 7.20 -9.72 11.25
CA SER A 123 8.19 -9.12 12.16
C SER A 123 7.60 -8.66 13.52
N GLY A 124 6.66 -9.45 14.06
CA GLY A 124 5.99 -9.16 15.33
C GLY A 124 4.90 -8.08 15.28
N MET A 125 4.62 -7.52 14.10
CA MET A 125 3.59 -6.49 13.93
C MET A 125 2.37 -7.03 13.19
N ARG A 126 1.17 -6.52 13.53
CA ARG A 126 -0.04 -6.75 12.73
C ARG A 126 0.07 -5.97 11.42
N LEU A 127 0.02 -6.68 10.29
CA LEU A 127 0.14 -6.08 8.95
C LEU A 127 -1.19 -5.98 8.21
N GLY A 128 -2.12 -6.89 8.50
CA GLY A 128 -3.40 -6.93 7.81
C GLY A 128 -4.28 -8.08 8.25
N THR A 129 -5.31 -8.35 7.46
CA THR A 129 -6.22 -9.48 7.64
C THR A 129 -6.42 -10.19 6.30
N PHE A 130 -6.32 -11.50 6.30
CA PHE A 130 -6.74 -12.36 5.19
C PHE A 130 -8.18 -12.79 5.47
N ILE A 131 -9.11 -12.42 4.60
CA ILE A 131 -10.54 -12.68 4.71
C ILE A 131 -10.92 -13.62 3.61
N MET A 132 -11.54 -14.72 3.96
CA MET A 132 -12.00 -15.76 3.04
C MET A 132 -13.46 -16.10 3.31
N TRP A 133 -14.19 -16.44 2.27
CA TRP A 133 -15.59 -16.82 2.45
C TRP A 133 -16.04 -17.84 1.39
N ARG A 134 -17.02 -18.62 1.78
CA ARG A 134 -17.76 -19.58 0.94
C ARG A 134 -19.25 -19.33 1.08
N GLU A 135 -19.97 -19.53 0.00
CA GLU A 135 -21.44 -19.45 -0.01
C GLU A 135 -22.10 -20.66 0.64
N ASP A 136 -21.44 -21.82 0.56
CA ASP A 136 -21.84 -23.09 1.18
C ASP A 136 -20.61 -23.90 1.57
N GLY A 137 -20.70 -24.54 2.71
CA GLY A 137 -19.64 -25.41 3.23
C GLY A 137 -18.61 -24.69 4.10
N GLU A 138 -18.33 -25.30 5.24
CA GLU A 138 -17.35 -24.83 6.21
C GLU A 138 -15.91 -25.07 5.72
N PHE A 139 -15.00 -24.26 6.24
CA PHE A 139 -13.56 -24.52 6.14
C PHE A 139 -13.21 -25.64 7.11
N THR A 140 -12.64 -26.72 6.58
CA THR A 140 -12.19 -27.89 7.36
C THR A 140 -10.87 -27.59 8.08
N ASP A 141 -10.47 -28.46 9.01
CA ASP A 141 -9.16 -28.36 9.67
C ASP A 141 -8.01 -28.35 8.66
N ASP A 142 -8.09 -29.13 7.57
CA ASP A 142 -7.10 -29.09 6.49
C ASP A 142 -7.06 -27.73 5.78
N ASP A 143 -8.23 -27.11 5.55
CA ASP A 143 -8.30 -25.76 4.98
C ASP A 143 -7.70 -24.73 5.96
N LEU A 144 -7.96 -24.85 7.26
CA LEU A 144 -7.42 -23.95 8.27
C LEU A 144 -5.89 -24.05 8.38
N VAL A 145 -5.32 -25.25 8.25
CA VAL A 145 -3.85 -25.39 8.13
C VAL A 145 -3.29 -24.64 6.94
N LEU A 146 -3.99 -24.68 5.79
CA LEU A 146 -3.59 -23.93 4.60
C LEU A 146 -3.76 -22.42 4.80
N VAL A 147 -4.79 -21.98 5.53
CA VAL A 147 -5.02 -20.57 5.89
C VAL A 147 -3.90 -20.04 6.76
N GLU A 148 -3.51 -20.76 7.82
CA GLU A 148 -2.39 -20.37 8.69
C GLU A 148 -1.07 -20.26 7.92
N LEU A 149 -0.85 -21.20 7.00
CA LEU A 149 0.32 -21.14 6.13
C LEU A 149 0.24 -19.94 5.18
N ALA A 150 -0.93 -19.68 4.58
CA ALA A 150 -1.15 -18.56 3.68
C ALA A 150 -0.90 -17.21 4.38
N THR A 151 -1.41 -17.01 5.61
CA THR A 151 -1.15 -15.78 6.38
C THR A 151 0.33 -15.58 6.69
N THR A 152 1.05 -16.67 6.95
CA THR A 152 2.51 -16.63 7.13
C THR A 152 3.20 -16.16 5.83
N VAL A 153 2.84 -16.74 4.68
CA VAL A 153 3.37 -16.36 3.37
C VAL A 153 3.07 -14.88 3.06
N ILE A 154 1.83 -14.46 3.25
CA ILE A 154 1.43 -13.06 3.05
C ILE A 154 2.22 -12.14 4.00
N GLY A 155 2.37 -12.52 5.27
CA GLY A 155 3.11 -11.74 6.26
C GLY A 155 4.57 -11.52 5.90
N VAL A 156 5.24 -12.54 5.36
CA VAL A 156 6.62 -12.44 4.86
C VAL A 156 6.68 -11.47 3.66
N GLN A 157 5.76 -11.60 2.70
CA GLN A 157 5.75 -10.74 1.52
C GLN A 157 5.46 -9.27 1.89
N LEU A 158 4.50 -9.02 2.76
CA LEU A 158 4.19 -7.67 3.25
C LEU A 158 5.35 -7.06 4.03
N SER A 159 6.06 -7.87 4.83
CA SER A 159 7.23 -7.40 5.58
C SER A 159 8.38 -7.01 4.66
N ASN A 160 8.65 -7.82 3.64
CA ASN A 160 9.72 -7.54 2.67
C ASN A 160 9.45 -6.24 1.92
N LEU A 161 8.21 -6.06 1.42
CA LEU A 161 7.85 -4.83 0.72
C LEU A 161 7.98 -3.59 1.61
N LYS A 162 7.57 -3.70 2.88
CA LYS A 162 7.70 -2.59 3.84
C LYS A 162 9.17 -2.25 4.09
N LEU A 163 10.05 -3.25 4.16
CA LEU A 163 11.49 -3.03 4.30
C LEU A 163 12.07 -2.34 3.07
N GLU A 164 11.73 -2.79 1.87
CA GLU A 164 12.17 -2.17 0.61
C GLU A 164 11.72 -0.70 0.52
N GLN A 165 10.47 -0.41 0.88
CA GLN A 165 9.96 0.96 0.94
C GLN A 165 10.70 1.82 1.96
N MET A 166 11.01 1.27 3.14
CA MET A 166 11.80 1.97 4.16
C MET A 166 13.23 2.25 3.69
N GLU A 167 13.89 1.28 3.07
CA GLU A 167 15.24 1.45 2.51
C GLU A 167 15.25 2.52 1.41
N GLU A 168 14.26 2.51 0.53
CA GLU A 168 14.15 3.53 -0.51
C GLU A 168 13.91 4.93 0.07
N ASN A 169 13.06 5.06 1.09
CA ASN A 169 12.82 6.33 1.77
C ASN A 169 14.10 6.84 2.47
N ILE A 170 14.81 5.99 3.21
CA ILE A 170 16.09 6.33 3.84
C ILE A 170 17.11 6.78 2.79
N ARG A 171 17.18 6.09 1.66
CA ARG A 171 18.07 6.47 0.57
C ARG A 171 17.70 7.83 -0.01
N LYS A 172 16.41 8.11 -0.23
CA LYS A 172 15.90 9.41 -0.70
C LYS A 172 16.22 10.51 0.28
N ASP A 173 15.97 10.32 1.57
CA ASP A 173 16.29 11.30 2.63
C ASP A 173 17.78 11.56 2.73
N THR A 174 18.60 10.53 2.60
CA THR A 174 20.06 10.68 2.59
C THR A 174 20.53 11.51 1.39
N MET A 175 19.99 11.24 0.21
CA MET A 175 20.31 12.00 -1.01
C MET A 175 19.88 13.48 -0.88
N ALA A 176 18.68 13.74 -0.37
CA ALA A 176 18.19 15.09 -0.12
C ALA A 176 19.08 15.83 0.88
N THR A 177 19.44 15.19 1.99
CA THR A 177 20.34 15.77 3.00
C THR A 177 21.72 16.09 2.43
N MET A 178 22.30 15.19 1.67
CA MET A 178 23.58 15.41 1.01
C MET A 178 23.51 16.59 0.03
N ALA A 179 22.45 16.69 -0.78
CA ALA A 179 22.24 17.78 -1.71
C ALA A 179 22.17 19.13 -0.99
N VAL A 180 21.37 19.20 0.06
CA VAL A 180 21.20 20.39 0.90
C VAL A 180 22.51 20.84 1.53
N ASN A 181 23.33 19.91 2.01
CA ASN A 181 24.65 20.20 2.60
C ASN A 181 25.68 20.74 1.60
N THR A 182 25.47 20.60 0.30
CA THR A 182 26.32 21.20 -0.74
C THR A 182 25.97 22.65 -1.05
N LEU A 183 24.83 23.13 -0.56
CA LEU A 183 24.36 24.48 -0.82
C LEU A 183 25.10 25.52 0.04
N SER A 184 25.50 26.62 -0.57
CA SER A 184 25.95 27.81 0.16
C SER A 184 24.76 28.44 0.91
N TYR A 185 25.06 29.35 1.84
CA TYR A 185 24.05 30.11 2.56
C TYR A 185 23.03 30.81 1.65
N SER A 186 23.55 31.44 0.57
CA SER A 186 22.70 32.16 -0.40
C SER A 186 21.86 31.18 -1.23
N GLU A 187 22.41 30.03 -1.60
CA GLU A 187 21.67 28.98 -2.31
C GLU A 187 20.59 28.35 -1.41
N MET A 188 20.86 28.14 -0.12
CA MET A 188 19.90 27.69 0.84
C MET A 188 18.72 28.66 1.00
N LYS A 189 19.03 29.97 1.07
CA LYS A 189 18.02 31.02 1.09
C LYS A 189 17.17 31.01 -0.18
N ALA A 190 17.80 30.74 -1.33
CA ALA A 190 17.09 30.58 -2.60
C ALA A 190 16.14 29.39 -2.60
N VAL A 191 16.58 28.23 -2.13
CA VAL A 191 15.76 27.01 -2.06
C VAL A 191 14.54 27.21 -1.16
N LYS A 192 14.71 27.82 0.03
CA LYS A 192 13.58 28.13 0.91
C LYS A 192 12.53 29.01 0.22
N ALA A 193 12.97 30.09 -0.44
CA ALA A 193 12.06 30.97 -1.15
C ALA A 193 11.38 30.32 -2.36
N ILE A 194 12.05 29.36 -3.02
CA ILE A 194 11.45 28.57 -4.10
C ILE A 194 10.35 27.68 -3.55
N ILE A 195 10.60 26.95 -2.46
CA ILE A 195 9.62 26.05 -1.83
C ILE A 195 8.42 26.83 -1.31
N GLU A 196 8.63 28.01 -0.71
CA GLU A 196 7.55 28.90 -0.26
C GLU A 196 6.68 29.45 -1.40
N GLU A 197 7.25 29.58 -2.61
CA GLU A 197 6.52 30.03 -3.81
C GLU A 197 5.77 28.88 -4.52
N LEU A 198 6.17 27.62 -4.27
CA LEU A 198 5.48 26.45 -4.79
C LEU A 198 4.25 26.19 -3.93
N ASP A 199 3.09 26.11 -4.56
CA ASP A 199 1.84 25.70 -3.90
C ASP A 199 1.71 24.18 -3.97
N GLY A 200 2.45 23.46 -3.08
CA GLY A 200 2.51 22.00 -3.05
C GLY A 200 3.83 21.43 -3.60
N GLU A 201 3.74 20.24 -4.22
CA GLU A 201 4.90 19.46 -4.68
C GLU A 201 5.43 19.91 -6.04
N GLU A 202 4.66 20.66 -6.81
CA GLU A 202 5.03 21.11 -8.15
C GLU A 202 4.44 22.48 -8.48
N GLY A 203 5.11 23.22 -9.36
CA GLY A 203 4.64 24.53 -9.76
C GLY A 203 5.60 25.28 -10.68
N HIS A 204 5.21 26.49 -11.02
CA HIS A 204 6.00 27.37 -11.90
C HIS A 204 6.69 28.45 -11.09
N VAL A 205 7.99 28.59 -11.27
CA VAL A 205 8.77 29.63 -10.63
C VAL A 205 9.50 30.48 -11.64
N ILE A 206 9.60 31.79 -11.36
CA ILE A 206 10.37 32.73 -12.17
C ILE A 206 11.58 33.16 -11.36
N ALA A 207 12.74 32.62 -11.70
CA ALA A 207 14.00 32.83 -10.96
C ALA A 207 14.38 34.30 -10.73
N SER A 208 14.07 35.19 -11.68
CA SER A 208 14.32 36.63 -11.51
C SER A 208 13.41 37.26 -10.45
N VAL A 209 12.13 36.88 -10.43
CA VAL A 209 11.17 37.41 -9.45
C VAL A 209 11.55 36.99 -8.03
N ILE A 210 11.90 35.70 -7.84
CA ILE A 210 12.37 35.22 -6.54
C ILE A 210 13.68 35.88 -6.14
N ALA A 211 14.64 36.03 -7.07
CA ALA A 211 15.92 36.68 -6.81
C ALA A 211 15.74 38.09 -6.30
N ASP A 212 14.88 38.89 -6.98
CA ASP A 212 14.58 40.26 -6.60
C ASP A 212 13.86 40.31 -5.23
N LYS A 213 12.93 39.41 -4.96
CA LYS A 213 12.16 39.32 -3.69
C LYS A 213 13.08 39.10 -2.47
N ILE A 214 14.14 38.31 -2.61
CA ILE A 214 15.02 37.93 -1.49
C ILE A 214 16.41 38.60 -1.51
N GLY A 215 16.67 39.47 -2.50
CA GLY A 215 17.87 40.25 -2.62
C GLY A 215 19.12 39.44 -2.97
N ILE A 216 19.01 38.49 -3.91
CA ILE A 216 20.11 37.69 -4.45
C ILE A 216 20.13 37.77 -5.98
N THR A 217 21.17 37.21 -6.61
CA THR A 217 21.24 37.18 -8.07
C THR A 217 20.50 35.97 -8.65
N ARG A 218 19.94 36.10 -9.86
CA ARG A 218 19.32 35.00 -10.60
C ARG A 218 20.26 33.79 -10.74
N SER A 219 21.58 34.02 -10.88
CA SER A 219 22.56 32.93 -11.00
C SER A 219 22.64 32.06 -9.76
N VAL A 220 22.42 32.60 -8.56
CA VAL A 220 22.36 31.82 -7.31
C VAL A 220 21.16 30.88 -7.32
N ILE A 221 20.00 31.36 -7.76
CA ILE A 221 18.78 30.52 -7.91
C ILE A 221 19.05 29.37 -8.90
N VAL A 222 19.57 29.69 -10.08
CA VAL A 222 19.85 28.67 -11.12
C VAL A 222 20.88 27.65 -10.65
N ASN A 223 21.92 28.08 -9.92
CA ASN A 223 22.91 27.15 -9.37
C ASN A 223 22.32 26.24 -8.29
N ALA A 224 21.50 26.80 -7.40
CA ALA A 224 20.79 26.02 -6.39
C ALA A 224 19.90 24.95 -7.02
N LEU A 225 19.07 25.32 -8.00
CA LEU A 225 18.23 24.38 -8.74
C LEU A 225 19.04 23.29 -9.45
N ARG A 226 20.14 23.65 -10.12
CA ARG A 226 21.01 22.67 -10.79
C ARG A 226 21.62 21.67 -9.81
N LYS A 227 22.05 22.11 -8.62
CA LYS A 227 22.58 21.22 -7.59
C LYS A 227 21.52 20.24 -7.10
N LEU A 228 20.31 20.71 -6.81
CA LEU A 228 19.19 19.87 -6.38
C LEU A 228 18.74 18.89 -7.48
N GLU A 229 18.70 19.36 -8.74
CA GLU A 229 18.36 18.52 -9.90
C GLU A 229 19.42 17.44 -10.13
N SER A 230 20.72 17.80 -10.06
CA SER A 230 21.83 16.83 -10.18
C SER A 230 21.82 15.77 -9.09
N ALA A 231 21.24 16.09 -7.94
CA ALA A 231 21.06 15.15 -6.82
C ALA A 231 19.69 14.40 -6.86
N GLY A 232 18.86 14.64 -7.88
CA GLY A 232 17.56 14.02 -8.01
C GLY A 232 16.51 14.47 -6.98
N VAL A 233 16.74 15.58 -6.29
CA VAL A 233 15.81 16.16 -5.30
C VAL A 233 14.63 16.85 -5.98
N ILE A 234 14.89 17.46 -7.14
CA ILE A 234 13.89 18.12 -7.97
C ILE A 234 14.05 17.71 -9.42
N GLU A 235 12.96 17.78 -10.17
CA GLU A 235 12.97 17.82 -11.63
C GLU A 235 12.66 19.25 -12.08
N SER A 236 13.39 19.73 -13.08
CA SER A 236 13.17 21.06 -13.63
C SER A 236 12.95 21.02 -15.14
N ARG A 237 12.02 21.86 -15.61
CA ARG A 237 11.76 22.03 -17.05
C ARG A 237 11.66 23.53 -17.37
N SER A 238 12.58 24.01 -18.20
CA SER A 238 12.53 25.40 -18.66
C SER A 238 11.37 25.63 -19.62
N LEU A 239 10.59 26.69 -19.36
CA LEU A 239 9.47 27.15 -20.20
C LEU A 239 9.78 28.47 -20.90
N GLY A 240 11.06 28.78 -21.07
CA GLY A 240 11.50 30.04 -21.69
C GLY A 240 11.08 31.27 -20.88
N MET A 241 10.36 32.21 -21.53
CA MET A 241 9.90 33.45 -20.87
C MET A 241 8.87 33.20 -19.75
N LYS A 242 8.23 32.05 -19.71
CA LYS A 242 7.24 31.66 -18.68
C LYS A 242 7.86 31.12 -17.40
N GLY A 243 9.19 31.08 -17.30
CA GLY A 243 9.93 30.60 -16.11
C GLY A 243 10.32 29.14 -16.19
N THR A 244 10.40 28.49 -15.04
CA THR A 244 10.79 27.09 -14.89
C THR A 244 9.68 26.34 -14.14
N TYR A 245 9.23 25.25 -14.71
CA TYR A 245 8.39 24.30 -13.99
C TYR A 245 9.29 23.43 -13.12
N LEU A 246 8.91 23.27 -11.87
CA LEU A 246 9.63 22.46 -10.88
C LEU A 246 8.68 21.42 -10.31
N LYS A 247 9.22 20.22 -10.09
CA LYS A 247 8.58 19.16 -9.34
C LYS A 247 9.55 18.68 -8.26
N VAL A 248 9.11 18.66 -7.01
CA VAL A 248 9.86 18.13 -5.88
C VAL A 248 9.72 16.62 -5.88
N CYS A 249 10.83 15.90 -6.09
CA CYS A 249 10.85 14.43 -6.12
C CYS A 249 11.09 13.83 -4.73
N LEU A 250 11.67 14.61 -3.81
CA LEU A 250 12.00 14.21 -2.46
C LEU A 250 11.48 15.28 -1.50
N LEU A 251 10.35 15.00 -0.85
CA LEU A 251 9.88 15.86 0.24
C LEU A 251 10.62 15.51 1.52
N TYR A 252 11.27 16.51 2.09
CA TYR A 252 11.75 16.45 3.46
C TYR A 252 10.53 16.69 4.37
N THR A 253 9.86 15.64 4.80
CA THR A 253 8.85 15.75 5.86
C THR A 253 9.59 15.91 7.18
N SER A 254 9.65 17.13 7.68
CA SER A 254 10.18 17.45 9.02
C SER A 254 9.16 17.12 10.13
N ASP A 255 8.45 16.01 10.02
CA ASP A 255 7.52 15.52 11.04
C ASP A 255 8.16 14.41 11.89
N ALA A 256 9.37 14.69 12.37
CA ALA A 256 10.02 13.89 13.40
C ALA A 256 10.50 14.79 14.55
N ALA A 257 9.57 15.57 15.13
CA ALA A 257 9.77 16.22 16.42
C ALA A 257 8.38 16.64 16.98
N ASP A 258 7.71 15.66 17.61
CA ASP A 258 6.93 15.84 18.85
C ASP A 258 6.68 14.46 19.48
#